data_384c3bd79f14d2d40cc5e6d19af7a0d0
#
_entry.id   384c3bd79f14d2d40cc5e6d19af7a0d0
#
_cell.length_a   1.000
_cell.length_b   1.000
_cell.length_c   1.000
_cell.angle_alpha   90.00
_cell.angle_beta   90.00
_cell.angle_gamma   90.00
#
_symmetry.space_group_name_H-M   'P 1'
#
loop_
_entity.id
_entity.type
_entity.pdbx_description
1 polymer ?
#
loop_
_entity_poly.entity_id
_entity_poly.type
_entity_poly.pdbx_seq_one_letter_code
_entity_poly.pdbx_strand_id
1 'polypeptide(L)'
;AKKWVVENMGAPINSNGDDFGISFVAGAEQGAFSSNRGEMKGYDKIYTFVAPPIRYIISGKVKNTDGDALGDANVRIVGTDGTNVKLKTKNDGSYSFEVKPGVEYVMLGNCRGYLNEKNAVNTLGLEDSKTFDIPFTLASVSKPVGLDNIFFEFGKATLTAESSKSLDKLVKLLKDNPNITIEIGAHTDKVGSAEGNLALSGERAQSVVNYLIKGGIEAPRLTAKGYGKTKPVVADKNLAKQY
;
A
#
# COMPACT_ATOMS: atom_id res chain seq x y z
N ALA A 1 16.30 -18.77 -36.54
CA ALA A 1 16.98 -19.64 -35.58
C ALA A 1 16.76 -19.10 -34.16
N LYS A 2 16.28 -19.92 -33.23
CA LYS A 2 16.17 -19.55 -31.81
C LYS A 2 17.59 -19.32 -31.27
N LYS A 3 17.87 -18.13 -30.74
CA LYS A 3 19.14 -17.83 -30.11
C LYS A 3 19.09 -18.43 -28.69
N TRP A 4 19.89 -19.42 -28.44
CA TRP A 4 20.06 -20.01 -27.12
C TRP A 4 20.89 -19.05 -26.26
N VAL A 5 20.43 -18.78 -25.04
CA VAL A 5 21.18 -18.08 -23.99
C VAL A 5 21.68 -19.17 -23.04
N VAL A 6 22.97 -19.17 -22.76
CA VAL A 6 23.59 -20.10 -21.82
C VAL A 6 23.92 -19.34 -20.56
N GLU A 7 23.39 -19.80 -19.45
CA GLU A 7 23.62 -19.21 -18.12
C GLU A 7 24.29 -20.22 -17.21
N ASN A 8 25.23 -19.75 -16.38
CA ASN A 8 25.86 -20.56 -15.37
C ASN A 8 24.89 -20.65 -14.17
N MET A 9 24.57 -21.89 -13.76
CA MET A 9 23.64 -22.12 -12.64
C MET A 9 24.21 -21.75 -11.27
N GLY A 10 25.52 -21.46 -11.19
CA GLY A 10 26.19 -21.12 -9.94
C GLY A 10 26.32 -22.28 -8.95
N ALA A 11 26.89 -21.99 -7.80
CA ALA A 11 26.96 -22.96 -6.72
C ALA A 11 25.55 -23.19 -6.11
N PRO A 12 25.18 -24.39 -5.68
CA PRO A 12 26.06 -25.60 -5.59
C PRO A 12 26.10 -26.49 -6.83
N ILE A 13 25.40 -26.16 -7.92
CA ILE A 13 25.37 -26.99 -9.13
C ILE A 13 26.74 -26.93 -9.81
N ASN A 14 27.19 -25.72 -10.14
CA ASN A 14 28.53 -25.52 -10.70
C ASN A 14 29.59 -25.43 -9.61
N SER A 15 30.70 -26.09 -9.79
CA SER A 15 31.87 -26.13 -8.89
C SER A 15 33.14 -25.79 -9.64
N ASN A 16 34.29 -25.94 -9.00
CA ASN A 16 35.62 -25.92 -9.63
C ASN A 16 36.06 -27.26 -10.20
N GLY A 17 35.21 -28.28 -10.13
CA GLY A 17 35.37 -29.55 -10.83
C GLY A 17 34.62 -29.57 -12.16
N ASP A 18 34.65 -30.71 -12.85
CA ASP A 18 33.86 -30.96 -14.04
C ASP A 18 32.43 -31.33 -13.62
N ASP A 19 31.44 -30.55 -14.02
CA ASP A 19 30.03 -30.74 -13.71
C ASP A 19 29.26 -30.96 -15.03
N PHE A 20 28.52 -32.06 -15.16
CA PHE A 20 27.81 -32.39 -16.41
C PHE A 20 26.60 -33.29 -16.18
N GLY A 21 25.83 -33.50 -17.25
CA GLY A 21 24.72 -34.44 -17.25
C GLY A 21 23.57 -34.09 -16.35
N ILE A 22 23.31 -32.77 -16.16
CA ILE A 22 22.20 -32.34 -15.32
C ILE A 22 20.86 -32.82 -15.90
N SER A 23 20.03 -33.39 -15.06
CA SER A 23 18.67 -33.83 -15.36
C SER A 23 17.71 -33.41 -14.29
N PHE A 24 16.49 -33.09 -14.70
CA PHE A 24 15.41 -32.68 -13.81
C PHE A 24 14.32 -33.75 -13.77
N VAL A 25 13.73 -33.93 -12.59
CA VAL A 25 12.53 -34.75 -12.45
C VAL A 25 11.35 -33.96 -13.01
N ALA A 26 10.59 -34.57 -13.92
CA ALA A 26 9.45 -33.88 -14.53
C ALA A 26 8.43 -33.39 -13.46
N GLY A 27 8.12 -32.11 -13.49
CA GLY A 27 7.15 -31.48 -12.56
C GLY A 27 7.67 -31.28 -11.14
N ALA A 28 8.97 -31.46 -10.88
CA ALA A 28 9.56 -31.21 -9.57
C ALA A 28 10.85 -30.40 -9.70
N GLU A 29 11.08 -29.53 -8.72
CA GLU A 29 12.30 -28.72 -8.63
C GLU A 29 13.44 -29.51 -7.97
N GLN A 30 13.72 -30.70 -8.51
CA GLN A 30 14.78 -31.60 -8.09
C GLN A 30 15.37 -32.32 -9.26
N GLY A 31 16.59 -32.75 -9.09
CA GLY A 31 17.30 -33.44 -10.17
C GLY A 31 18.59 -34.09 -9.70
N ALA A 32 19.38 -34.52 -10.70
CA ALA A 32 20.69 -35.10 -10.50
C ALA A 32 21.68 -34.55 -11.52
N PHE A 33 22.93 -34.54 -11.19
CA PHE A 33 24.04 -34.21 -12.08
C PHE A 33 25.28 -35.02 -11.68
N SER A 34 26.22 -35.16 -12.61
CA SER A 34 27.50 -35.80 -12.39
C SER A 34 28.56 -34.75 -12.09
N SER A 35 29.46 -35.05 -11.14
CA SER A 35 30.56 -34.15 -10.80
C SER A 35 31.73 -34.89 -10.15
N ASN A 36 32.93 -34.44 -10.45
CA ASN A 36 34.18 -34.94 -9.82
C ASN A 36 34.65 -33.99 -8.66
N ARG A 37 33.78 -33.12 -8.16
CA ARG A 37 34.08 -32.19 -7.08
C ARG A 37 34.60 -32.90 -5.83
N GLY A 38 35.70 -32.41 -5.27
CA GLY A 38 36.25 -32.93 -4.00
C GLY A 38 36.95 -34.30 -4.11
N GLU A 39 37.13 -34.83 -5.30
CA GLU A 39 37.75 -36.14 -5.53
C GLU A 39 39.04 -36.05 -6.37
N MET A 40 39.82 -37.14 -6.38
CA MET A 40 40.93 -37.26 -7.31
C MET A 40 40.44 -37.38 -8.76
N LYS A 41 41.22 -36.84 -9.71
CA LYS A 41 40.88 -36.86 -11.15
C LYS A 41 40.43 -38.24 -11.60
N GLY A 42 39.29 -38.28 -12.29
CA GLY A 42 38.79 -39.48 -12.99
C GLY A 42 37.66 -40.23 -12.28
N TYR A 43 37.15 -39.74 -11.19
CA TYR A 43 36.00 -40.33 -10.51
C TYR A 43 34.86 -39.33 -10.43
N ASP A 44 33.80 -39.64 -11.16
CA ASP A 44 32.57 -38.86 -11.13
C ASP A 44 31.57 -39.50 -10.18
N LYS A 45 30.90 -38.68 -9.40
CA LYS A 45 29.78 -39.08 -8.55
C LYS A 45 28.51 -38.43 -9.01
N ILE A 46 27.37 -39.10 -8.77
CA ILE A 46 26.07 -38.56 -9.02
C ILE A 46 25.64 -37.81 -7.75
N TYR A 47 25.34 -36.54 -7.92
CA TYR A 47 24.78 -35.67 -6.90
C TYR A 47 23.32 -35.42 -7.18
N THR A 48 22.50 -35.40 -6.16
CA THR A 48 21.12 -34.99 -6.27
C THR A 48 20.95 -33.58 -5.67
N PHE A 49 20.04 -32.81 -6.23
CA PHE A 49 19.69 -31.51 -5.71
C PHE A 49 18.18 -31.36 -5.60
N VAL A 50 17.75 -30.52 -4.66
CA VAL A 50 16.40 -30.03 -4.55
C VAL A 50 16.51 -28.53 -4.55
N ALA A 51 15.93 -27.86 -5.54
CA ALA A 51 15.80 -26.41 -5.51
C ALA A 51 14.76 -26.03 -4.45
N PRO A 52 15.00 -25.04 -3.61
CA PRO A 52 13.99 -24.57 -2.68
C PRO A 52 12.78 -24.08 -3.48
N PRO A 53 11.56 -24.44 -3.08
CA PRO A 53 10.36 -23.98 -3.77
C PRO A 53 10.27 -22.44 -3.74
N ILE A 54 9.92 -21.86 -4.88
CA ILE A 54 9.65 -20.41 -4.95
C ILE A 54 8.45 -20.10 -4.06
N ARG A 55 8.65 -19.19 -3.11
CA ARG A 55 7.60 -18.78 -2.16
C ARG A 55 7.39 -17.29 -2.24
N TYR A 56 6.14 -16.89 -2.30
CA TYR A 56 5.70 -15.51 -2.19
C TYR A 56 4.95 -15.32 -0.90
N ILE A 57 5.39 -14.36 -0.09
CA ILE A 57 4.79 -14.07 1.21
C ILE A 57 4.34 -12.61 1.19
N ILE A 58 3.08 -12.37 1.51
CA ILE A 58 2.58 -11.05 1.84
C ILE A 58 2.61 -10.93 3.35
N SER A 59 3.26 -9.89 3.86
CA SER A 59 3.32 -9.58 5.28
C SER A 59 3.17 -8.09 5.51
N GLY A 60 2.93 -7.68 6.74
CA GLY A 60 2.86 -6.27 7.09
C GLY A 60 2.29 -6.07 8.49
N LYS A 61 2.08 -4.79 8.82
CA LYS A 61 1.44 -4.38 10.07
C LYS A 61 0.26 -3.46 9.80
N VAL A 62 -0.81 -3.67 10.55
CA VAL A 62 -1.96 -2.76 10.59
C VAL A 62 -1.80 -1.83 11.78
N LYS A 63 -1.80 -0.51 11.54
CA LYS A 63 -1.66 0.53 12.55
C LYS A 63 -2.73 1.61 12.36
N ASN A 64 -2.96 2.42 13.39
CA ASN A 64 -3.71 3.66 13.25
C ASN A 64 -2.81 4.79 12.74
N THR A 65 -3.38 5.97 12.49
CA THR A 65 -2.63 7.18 12.09
C THR A 65 -1.70 7.72 13.17
N ASP A 66 -1.92 7.35 14.43
CA ASP A 66 -1.07 7.73 15.57
C ASP A 66 0.15 6.79 15.69
N GLY A 67 0.21 5.70 14.89
CA GLY A 67 1.28 4.71 14.86
C GLY A 67 1.04 3.50 15.77
N ASP A 68 -0.08 3.45 16.50
CA ASP A 68 -0.40 2.34 17.38
C ASP A 68 -0.81 1.10 16.57
N ALA A 69 -0.36 -0.06 17.00
CA ALA A 69 -0.71 -1.32 16.38
C ALA A 69 -2.19 -1.66 16.59
N LEU A 70 -2.86 -2.14 15.56
CA LEU A 70 -4.23 -2.60 15.61
C LEU A 70 -4.28 -4.13 15.64
N GLY A 71 -4.39 -4.69 16.83
CA GLY A 71 -4.67 -6.11 17.03
C GLY A 71 -6.12 -6.45 16.66
N ASP A 72 -6.38 -7.70 16.29
CA ASP A 72 -7.71 -8.18 15.84
C ASP A 72 -8.28 -7.44 14.60
N ALA A 73 -7.51 -6.61 13.93
CA ALA A 73 -7.89 -6.05 12.64
C ALA A 73 -8.01 -7.17 11.59
N ASN A 74 -8.90 -7.00 10.62
CA ASN A 74 -9.07 -7.98 9.56
C ASN A 74 -8.29 -7.54 8.33
N VAL A 75 -7.55 -8.46 7.73
CA VAL A 75 -6.93 -8.32 6.41
C VAL A 75 -7.56 -9.35 5.50
N ARG A 76 -8.34 -8.91 4.51
CA ARG A 76 -8.92 -9.78 3.49
C ARG A 76 -8.04 -9.75 2.25
N ILE A 77 -7.71 -10.93 1.74
CA ILE A 77 -6.88 -11.11 0.53
C ILE A 77 -7.73 -11.84 -0.51
N VAL A 78 -7.87 -11.24 -1.67
CA VAL A 78 -8.62 -11.80 -2.81
C VAL A 78 -7.70 -11.86 -4.02
N GLY A 79 -7.53 -13.05 -4.59
CA GLY A 79 -6.70 -13.28 -5.77
C GLY A 79 -7.52 -13.57 -7.02
N THR A 80 -6.97 -13.29 -8.20
CA THR A 80 -7.57 -13.62 -9.50
C THR A 80 -7.71 -15.12 -9.73
N ASP A 81 -6.99 -15.93 -8.95
CA ASP A 81 -7.09 -17.40 -8.92
C ASP A 81 -8.25 -17.95 -8.08
N GLY A 82 -9.11 -17.07 -7.55
CA GLY A 82 -10.20 -17.42 -6.63
C GLY A 82 -9.79 -17.46 -5.16
N THR A 83 -8.55 -17.17 -4.81
CA THR A 83 -8.13 -17.01 -3.41
C THR A 83 -9.01 -15.96 -2.72
N ASN A 84 -9.59 -16.31 -1.57
CA ASN A 84 -10.40 -15.42 -0.75
C ASN A 84 -10.21 -15.77 0.72
N VAL A 85 -9.25 -15.12 1.35
CA VAL A 85 -8.82 -15.40 2.72
C VAL A 85 -9.04 -14.17 3.60
N LYS A 86 -9.45 -14.39 4.82
CA LYS A 86 -9.61 -13.37 5.85
C LYS A 86 -8.71 -13.74 7.02
N LEU A 87 -7.75 -12.87 7.31
CA LEU A 87 -6.82 -13.00 8.42
C LEU A 87 -7.19 -12.01 9.51
N LYS A 88 -6.86 -12.35 10.75
CA LYS A 88 -6.81 -11.41 11.87
C LYS A 88 -5.37 -11.06 12.20
N THR A 89 -5.10 -9.81 12.47
CA THR A 89 -3.78 -9.39 12.94
C THR A 89 -3.52 -9.89 14.35
N LYS A 90 -2.25 -10.13 14.65
CA LYS A 90 -1.78 -10.38 16.02
C LYS A 90 -1.89 -9.12 16.88
N ASN A 91 -1.64 -9.22 18.17
CA ASN A 91 -1.71 -8.07 19.10
C ASN A 91 -0.77 -6.93 18.72
N ASP A 92 0.35 -7.23 18.05
CA ASP A 92 1.31 -6.23 17.53
C ASP A 92 0.94 -5.67 16.14
N GLY A 93 -0.29 -5.96 15.68
CA GLY A 93 -0.81 -5.57 14.38
C GLY A 93 -0.26 -6.37 13.20
N SER A 94 0.64 -7.33 13.41
CA SER A 94 1.28 -8.07 12.32
C SER A 94 0.37 -9.12 11.69
N TYR A 95 0.57 -9.35 10.39
CA TYR A 95 -0.05 -10.44 9.63
C TYR A 95 0.93 -10.98 8.58
N SER A 96 0.71 -12.21 8.15
CA SER A 96 1.48 -12.85 7.08
C SER A 96 0.66 -13.93 6.42
N PHE A 97 0.81 -14.08 5.12
CA PHE A 97 0.14 -15.09 4.32
C PHE A 97 0.99 -15.48 3.11
N GLU A 98 1.12 -16.78 2.87
CA GLU A 98 1.79 -17.30 1.68
C GLU A 98 0.82 -17.28 0.50
N VAL A 99 1.27 -16.72 -0.62
CA VAL A 99 0.47 -16.53 -1.85
C VAL A 99 1.09 -17.29 -3.02
N LYS A 100 0.28 -17.58 -4.04
CA LYS A 100 0.70 -18.34 -5.20
C LYS A 100 1.40 -17.45 -6.22
N PRO A 101 2.30 -18.03 -7.04
CA PRO A 101 2.87 -17.36 -8.20
C PRO A 101 1.81 -17.10 -9.29
N GLY A 102 2.05 -16.08 -10.11
CA GLY A 102 1.23 -15.81 -11.30
C GLY A 102 -0.17 -15.26 -11.00
N VAL A 103 -0.39 -14.63 -9.85
CA VAL A 103 -1.69 -14.14 -9.39
C VAL A 103 -1.62 -12.66 -9.00
N GLU A 104 -2.67 -11.92 -9.33
CA GLU A 104 -2.89 -10.56 -8.82
C GLU A 104 -3.77 -10.62 -7.58
N TYR A 105 -3.34 -9.95 -6.53
CA TYR A 105 -4.05 -9.91 -5.25
C TYR A 105 -4.50 -8.51 -4.93
N VAL A 106 -5.76 -8.37 -4.49
CA VAL A 106 -6.30 -7.17 -3.86
C VAL A 106 -6.49 -7.46 -2.37
N MET A 107 -6.08 -6.52 -1.55
CA MET A 107 -6.12 -6.65 -0.11
C MET A 107 -6.94 -5.52 0.51
N LEU A 108 -7.72 -5.84 1.52
CA LEU A 108 -8.53 -4.90 2.28
C LEU A 108 -8.20 -5.03 3.77
N GLY A 109 -7.58 -3.99 4.32
CA GLY A 109 -7.42 -3.82 5.76
C GLY A 109 -8.64 -3.13 6.36
N ASN A 110 -9.24 -3.71 7.40
CA ASN A 110 -10.32 -3.08 8.14
C ASN A 110 -10.25 -3.35 9.65
N CYS A 111 -10.70 -2.39 10.45
CA CYS A 111 -10.86 -2.52 11.89
C CYS A 111 -12.10 -1.74 12.33
N ARG A 112 -12.81 -2.22 13.36
CA ARG A 112 -13.99 -1.53 13.88
C ARG A 112 -13.62 -0.13 14.40
N GLY A 113 -14.32 0.90 13.95
CA GLY A 113 -14.05 2.29 14.30
C GLY A 113 -12.97 2.98 13.45
N TYR A 114 -12.53 2.31 12.39
CA TYR A 114 -11.53 2.83 11.44
C TYR A 114 -12.04 2.76 10.00
N LEU A 115 -11.47 3.59 9.15
CA LEU A 115 -11.70 3.56 7.71
C LEU A 115 -10.94 2.38 7.09
N ASN A 116 -11.51 1.78 6.07
CA ASN A 116 -10.86 0.71 5.31
C ASN A 116 -9.77 1.27 4.41
N GLU A 117 -8.74 0.47 4.20
CA GLU A 117 -7.68 0.76 3.23
C GLU A 117 -7.48 -0.44 2.29
N LYS A 118 -7.30 -0.18 0.98
CA LYS A 118 -7.00 -1.19 -0.03
C LYS A 118 -5.58 -1.07 -0.54
N ASN A 119 -4.96 -2.22 -0.70
CA ASN A 119 -3.67 -2.40 -1.35
C ASN A 119 -3.75 -3.52 -2.39
N ALA A 120 -2.75 -3.60 -3.27
CA ALA A 120 -2.66 -4.64 -4.28
C ALA A 120 -1.23 -5.16 -4.38
N VAL A 121 -1.10 -6.44 -4.68
CA VAL A 121 0.18 -7.12 -4.93
C VAL A 121 0.04 -7.94 -6.21
N ASN A 122 1.08 -7.93 -7.03
CA ASN A 122 1.14 -8.71 -8.25
C ASN A 122 2.34 -9.66 -8.18
N THR A 123 2.10 -10.96 -8.41
CA THR A 123 3.12 -12.01 -8.46
C THR A 123 3.38 -12.54 -9.87
N LEU A 124 2.82 -11.87 -10.91
CA LEU A 124 3.03 -12.24 -12.32
C LEU A 124 4.49 -12.03 -12.74
N GLY A 125 5.06 -12.98 -13.44
CA GLY A 125 6.39 -12.87 -14.04
C GLY A 125 7.55 -12.81 -13.05
N LEU A 126 7.33 -13.17 -11.78
CA LEU A 126 8.40 -13.29 -10.79
C LEU A 126 8.99 -14.69 -10.83
N GLU A 127 10.32 -14.76 -10.84
CA GLU A 127 11.08 -16.02 -10.93
C GLU A 127 11.73 -16.40 -9.59
N ASP A 128 11.88 -15.44 -8.67
CA ASP A 128 12.51 -15.63 -7.37
C ASP A 128 11.51 -15.48 -6.21
N SER A 129 11.80 -16.17 -5.10
CA SER A 129 11.06 -16.01 -3.84
C SER A 129 11.07 -14.57 -3.37
N LYS A 130 9.90 -14.06 -2.97
CA LYS A 130 9.75 -12.65 -2.55
C LYS A 130 8.80 -12.49 -1.38
N THR A 131 9.19 -11.65 -0.44
CA THR A 131 8.29 -11.14 0.60
C THR A 131 7.87 -9.71 0.24
N PHE A 132 6.55 -9.48 0.23
CA PHE A 132 5.94 -8.17 0.02
C PHE A 132 5.57 -7.60 1.39
N ASP A 133 6.18 -6.47 1.74
CA ASP A 133 5.77 -5.73 2.95
C ASP A 133 4.66 -4.74 2.58
N ILE A 134 3.45 -5.01 3.08
CA ILE A 134 2.23 -4.24 2.78
C ILE A 134 1.63 -3.76 4.10
N PRO A 135 2.08 -2.62 4.62
CA PRO A 135 1.47 -2.02 5.81
C PRO A 135 0.11 -1.41 5.49
N PHE A 136 -0.79 -1.38 6.50
CA PHE A 136 -2.04 -0.64 6.48
C PHE A 136 -2.02 0.43 7.56
N THR A 137 -2.44 1.66 7.21
CA THR A 137 -2.57 2.78 8.15
C THR A 137 -4.02 3.26 8.18
N LEU A 138 -4.78 2.78 9.15
CA LEU A 138 -6.21 3.02 9.23
C LEU A 138 -6.52 4.30 10.02
N ALA A 139 -7.25 5.23 9.39
CA ALA A 139 -7.71 6.44 10.04
C ALA A 139 -8.96 6.16 10.90
N SER A 140 -9.00 6.71 12.13
CA SER A 140 -10.16 6.59 13.01
C SER A 140 -11.35 7.39 12.45
N VAL A 141 -12.56 6.82 12.52
CA VAL A 141 -13.81 7.53 12.15
C VAL A 141 -14.25 8.54 13.22
N SER A 142 -13.69 8.49 14.43
CA SER A 142 -14.06 9.36 15.54
C SER A 142 -13.18 10.60 15.68
N LYS A 143 -12.10 10.70 14.94
CA LYS A 143 -11.17 11.83 14.97
C LYS A 143 -11.21 12.58 13.65
N PRO A 144 -11.18 13.93 13.65
CA PRO A 144 -10.92 14.69 12.43
C PRO A 144 -9.57 14.28 11.83
N VAL A 145 -9.54 14.07 10.52
CA VAL A 145 -8.30 13.80 9.78
C VAL A 145 -7.83 15.11 9.14
N GLY A 146 -6.63 15.55 9.49
CA GLY A 146 -6.00 16.71 8.85
C GLY A 146 -5.71 16.40 7.37
N LEU A 147 -6.05 17.31 6.49
CA LEU A 147 -5.68 17.25 5.08
C LEU A 147 -4.43 18.12 4.87
N ASP A 148 -3.26 17.48 4.88
CA ASP A 148 -2.00 18.16 4.63
C ASP A 148 -1.81 18.47 3.14
N ASN A 149 -1.05 19.53 2.86
CA ASN A 149 -0.69 19.94 1.49
C ASN A 149 -1.90 20.30 0.60
N ILE A 150 -2.92 20.93 1.19
CA ILE A 150 -4.02 21.57 0.46
C ILE A 150 -3.73 23.06 0.42
N PHE A 151 -3.34 23.56 -0.74
CA PHE A 151 -2.97 24.94 -0.96
C PHE A 151 -3.99 25.64 -1.88
N PHE A 152 -4.23 26.91 -1.60
CA PHE A 152 -5.08 27.78 -2.39
C PHE A 152 -4.27 28.94 -2.93
N GLU A 153 -4.69 29.55 -4.03
CA GLU A 153 -4.15 30.81 -4.48
C GLU A 153 -4.37 31.90 -3.42
N PHE A 154 -3.44 32.82 -3.31
CA PHE A 154 -3.52 33.88 -2.28
C PHE A 154 -4.84 34.64 -2.33
N GLY A 155 -5.54 34.70 -1.20
CA GLY A 155 -6.83 35.38 -1.06
C GLY A 155 -8.00 34.75 -1.83
N LYS A 156 -7.82 33.56 -2.42
CA LYS A 156 -8.84 32.89 -3.23
C LYS A 156 -9.19 31.49 -2.69
N ALA A 157 -10.25 30.92 -3.25
CA ALA A 157 -10.67 29.53 -3.03
C ALA A 157 -10.23 28.59 -4.17
N THR A 158 -9.38 29.04 -5.11
CA THR A 158 -8.87 28.23 -6.21
C THR A 158 -7.77 27.30 -5.69
N LEU A 159 -7.95 25.99 -5.87
CA LEU A 159 -6.97 24.97 -5.51
C LEU A 159 -5.74 25.05 -6.43
N THR A 160 -4.55 24.92 -5.84
CA THR A 160 -3.32 24.80 -6.63
C THR A 160 -3.14 23.39 -7.20
N ALA A 161 -2.31 23.23 -8.23
CA ALA A 161 -2.02 21.94 -8.83
C ALA A 161 -1.37 20.94 -7.83
N GLU A 162 -0.64 21.43 -6.83
CA GLU A 162 0.01 20.61 -5.82
C GLU A 162 -1.01 19.90 -4.91
N SER A 163 -2.16 20.55 -4.67
CA SER A 163 -3.26 19.98 -3.87
C SER A 163 -3.86 18.70 -4.47
N SER A 164 -3.74 18.50 -5.78
CA SER A 164 -4.35 17.36 -6.48
C SER A 164 -3.90 16.02 -5.91
N LYS A 165 -2.62 15.86 -5.61
CA LYS A 165 -2.08 14.58 -5.08
C LYS A 165 -2.69 14.19 -3.74
N SER A 166 -2.90 15.17 -2.85
CA SER A 166 -3.51 14.93 -1.54
C SER A 166 -5.01 14.68 -1.67
N LEU A 167 -5.68 15.40 -2.55
CA LEU A 167 -7.10 15.21 -2.82
C LEU A 167 -7.39 13.89 -3.53
N ASP A 168 -6.52 13.41 -4.42
CA ASP A 168 -6.65 12.11 -5.05
C ASP A 168 -6.56 10.96 -4.06
N LYS A 169 -5.70 11.08 -3.03
CA LYS A 169 -5.66 10.12 -1.90
C LYS A 169 -6.99 10.10 -1.14
N LEU A 170 -7.58 11.28 -0.91
CA LEU A 170 -8.90 11.39 -0.26
C LEU A 170 -10.00 10.79 -1.13
N VAL A 171 -9.99 11.03 -2.44
CA VAL A 171 -10.92 10.39 -3.40
C VAL A 171 -10.83 8.87 -3.29
N LYS A 172 -9.58 8.32 -3.30
CA LYS A 172 -9.36 6.88 -3.14
C LYS A 172 -9.93 6.38 -1.81
N LEU A 173 -9.62 7.06 -0.70
CA LEU A 173 -10.13 6.70 0.64
C LEU A 173 -11.65 6.65 0.68
N LEU A 174 -12.34 7.65 0.09
CA LEU A 174 -13.79 7.71 0.04
C LEU A 174 -14.41 6.65 -0.87
N LYS A 175 -13.74 6.25 -1.94
CA LYS A 175 -14.14 5.12 -2.80
C LYS A 175 -13.99 3.78 -2.08
N ASP A 176 -12.96 3.63 -1.27
CA ASP A 176 -12.72 2.43 -0.46
C ASP A 176 -13.69 2.32 0.74
N ASN A 177 -14.36 3.43 1.09
CA ASN A 177 -15.32 3.54 2.19
C ASN A 177 -16.64 4.14 1.71
N PRO A 178 -17.45 3.43 0.91
CA PRO A 178 -18.65 4.00 0.27
C PRO A 178 -19.76 4.42 1.25
N ASN A 179 -19.77 3.88 2.46
CA ASN A 179 -20.85 4.09 3.44
C ASN A 179 -20.62 5.25 4.41
N ILE A 180 -19.52 6.01 4.24
CA ILE A 180 -19.26 7.16 5.12
C ILE A 180 -19.68 8.47 4.46
N THR A 181 -20.12 9.41 5.29
CA THR A 181 -20.29 10.82 4.95
C THR A 181 -19.22 11.63 5.66
N ILE A 182 -18.74 12.71 5.05
CA ILE A 182 -17.71 13.57 5.62
C ILE A 182 -18.12 15.04 5.57
N GLU A 183 -17.65 15.80 6.52
CA GLU A 183 -17.65 17.26 6.50
C GLU A 183 -16.22 17.72 6.14
N ILE A 184 -16.10 18.56 5.14
CA ILE A 184 -14.86 19.26 4.78
C ILE A 184 -14.91 20.62 5.50
N GLY A 185 -14.13 20.72 6.57
CA GLY A 185 -13.96 21.95 7.34
C GLY A 185 -12.77 22.77 6.84
N ALA A 186 -12.94 24.06 6.58
CA ALA A 186 -11.83 24.95 6.29
C ALA A 186 -11.75 26.10 7.29
N HIS A 187 -10.54 26.54 7.55
CA HIS A 187 -10.21 27.55 8.53
C HIS A 187 -9.37 28.66 7.91
N THR A 188 -9.33 29.82 8.51
CA THR A 188 -8.45 30.93 8.12
C THR A 188 -7.60 31.34 9.33
N ASP A 189 -6.60 32.14 9.06
CA ASP A 189 -5.86 32.88 10.09
C ASP A 189 -6.73 33.99 10.72
N LYS A 190 -6.11 34.81 11.59
CA LYS A 190 -6.82 35.89 12.31
C LYS A 190 -6.90 37.19 11.52
N VAL A 191 -6.27 37.27 10.34
CA VAL A 191 -6.20 38.48 9.54
C VAL A 191 -7.54 38.73 8.81
N GLY A 192 -8.04 39.95 8.81
CA GLY A 192 -9.28 40.35 8.13
C GLY A 192 -10.54 40.30 9.00
N SER A 193 -11.69 40.59 8.40
CA SER A 193 -12.99 40.58 9.08
C SER A 193 -13.47 39.17 9.40
N ALA A 194 -14.35 39.02 10.36
CA ALA A 194 -14.94 37.74 10.73
C ALA A 194 -15.80 37.18 9.57
N GLU A 195 -16.62 38.05 8.98
CA GLU A 195 -17.51 37.72 7.87
C GLU A 195 -16.69 37.29 6.62
N GLY A 196 -15.63 38.06 6.27
CA GLY A 196 -14.77 37.75 5.14
C GLY A 196 -14.05 36.40 5.29
N ASN A 197 -13.55 36.13 6.49
CA ASN A 197 -12.89 34.85 6.78
C ASN A 197 -13.87 33.67 6.78
N LEU A 198 -15.09 33.87 7.25
CA LEU A 198 -16.14 32.86 7.22
C LEU A 198 -16.53 32.52 5.75
N ALA A 199 -16.73 33.56 4.93
CA ALA A 199 -17.04 33.40 3.52
C ALA A 199 -15.90 32.69 2.76
N LEU A 200 -14.66 33.17 2.90
CA LEU A 200 -13.49 32.57 2.23
C LEU A 200 -13.27 31.11 2.62
N SER A 201 -13.41 30.79 3.92
CA SER A 201 -13.28 29.39 4.36
C SER A 201 -14.41 28.51 3.81
N GLY A 202 -15.64 29.01 3.74
CA GLY A 202 -16.75 28.30 3.10
C GLY A 202 -16.50 28.01 1.64
N GLU A 203 -16.04 29.00 0.88
CA GLU A 203 -15.69 28.84 -0.54
C GLU A 203 -14.54 27.84 -0.73
N ARG A 204 -13.51 27.85 0.14
CA ARG A 204 -12.41 26.88 0.11
C ARG A 204 -12.89 25.47 0.39
N ALA A 205 -13.72 25.26 1.40
CA ALA A 205 -14.33 23.97 1.68
C ALA A 205 -15.16 23.48 0.49
N GLN A 206 -15.94 24.37 -0.15
CA GLN A 206 -16.72 24.05 -1.33
C GLN A 206 -15.85 23.67 -2.53
N SER A 207 -14.69 24.31 -2.72
CA SER A 207 -13.77 23.98 -3.80
C SER A 207 -13.21 22.56 -3.64
N VAL A 208 -12.91 22.14 -2.41
CA VAL A 208 -12.50 20.76 -2.11
C VAL A 208 -13.66 19.78 -2.39
N VAL A 209 -14.86 20.08 -1.93
CA VAL A 209 -16.04 19.25 -2.20
C VAL A 209 -16.28 19.10 -3.71
N ASN A 210 -16.18 20.18 -4.48
CA ASN A 210 -16.32 20.15 -5.94
C ASN A 210 -15.25 19.25 -6.60
N TYR A 211 -14.01 19.27 -6.09
CA TYR A 211 -12.95 18.38 -6.55
C TYR A 211 -13.29 16.90 -6.29
N LEU A 212 -13.79 16.59 -5.10
CA LEU A 212 -14.18 15.22 -4.73
C LEU A 212 -15.34 14.71 -5.59
N ILE A 213 -16.34 15.57 -5.88
CA ILE A 213 -17.45 15.24 -6.80
C ILE A 213 -16.91 14.94 -8.20
N LYS A 214 -15.99 15.76 -8.70
CA LYS A 214 -15.30 15.53 -9.97
C LYS A 214 -14.53 14.21 -9.99
N GLY A 215 -13.97 13.82 -8.83
CA GLY A 215 -13.32 12.53 -8.60
C GLY A 215 -14.28 11.33 -8.53
N GLY A 216 -15.62 11.56 -8.64
CA GLY A 216 -16.64 10.53 -8.64
C GLY A 216 -17.19 10.17 -7.26
N ILE A 217 -17.09 11.08 -6.27
CA ILE A 217 -17.74 10.92 -4.98
C ILE A 217 -19.12 11.56 -5.03
N GLU A 218 -20.14 10.85 -4.54
CA GLU A 218 -21.51 11.32 -4.55
C GLU A 218 -21.71 12.54 -3.66
N ALA A 219 -22.35 13.60 -4.19
CA ALA A 219 -22.57 14.85 -3.48
C ALA A 219 -23.26 14.71 -2.11
N PRO A 220 -24.27 13.82 -1.90
CA PRO A 220 -24.91 13.64 -0.60
C PRO A 220 -23.97 13.13 0.51
N ARG A 221 -22.82 12.62 0.14
CA ARG A 221 -21.81 12.15 1.10
C ARG A 221 -20.88 13.26 1.61
N LEU A 222 -20.99 14.46 1.05
CA LEU A 222 -20.05 15.56 1.26
C LEU A 222 -20.75 16.80 1.80
N THR A 223 -20.22 17.39 2.84
CA THR A 223 -20.67 18.67 3.39
C THR A 223 -19.51 19.64 3.45
N ALA A 224 -19.66 20.82 2.85
CA ALA A 224 -18.67 21.90 2.96
C ALA A 224 -19.01 22.81 4.14
N LYS A 225 -18.02 23.18 4.96
CA LYS A 225 -18.22 24.09 6.08
C LYS A 225 -17.04 25.00 6.34
N GLY A 226 -17.27 26.30 6.27
CA GLY A 226 -16.31 27.30 6.71
C GLY A 226 -16.40 27.53 8.21
N TYR A 227 -15.24 27.62 8.86
CA TYR A 227 -15.13 27.96 10.29
C TYR A 227 -14.47 29.33 10.51
N GLY A 228 -13.99 29.96 9.42
CA GLY A 228 -13.29 31.23 9.52
C GLY A 228 -12.15 31.17 10.54
N LYS A 229 -11.99 32.23 11.31
CA LYS A 229 -10.99 32.36 12.37
C LYS A 229 -11.44 31.85 13.76
N THR A 230 -12.64 31.29 13.88
CA THR A 230 -13.23 30.91 15.17
C THR A 230 -12.69 29.62 15.77
N LYS A 231 -12.20 28.72 14.94
CA LYS A 231 -11.62 27.44 15.37
C LYS A 231 -10.25 27.25 14.70
N PRO A 232 -9.17 27.87 15.19
CA PRO A 232 -7.84 27.64 14.62
C PRO A 232 -7.42 26.19 14.81
N VAL A 233 -6.95 25.54 13.75
CA VAL A 233 -6.48 24.14 13.76
C VAL A 233 -5.17 24.02 14.53
N VAL A 234 -4.35 25.08 14.54
CA VAL A 234 -3.06 25.15 15.23
C VAL A 234 -3.09 26.23 16.28
N ALA A 235 -2.88 25.85 17.53
CA ALA A 235 -2.82 26.79 18.67
C ALA A 235 -1.47 27.54 18.74
N ASP A 236 -0.46 27.15 17.97
CA ASP A 236 0.90 27.67 18.06
C ASP A 236 1.11 28.89 17.18
N LYS A 237 1.53 30.00 17.82
CA LYS A 237 1.77 31.30 17.16
C LYS A 237 2.85 31.29 16.07
N ASN A 238 3.71 30.28 16.04
CA ASN A 238 4.83 30.18 15.11
C ASN A 238 4.46 29.46 13.81
N LEU A 239 3.44 28.61 13.79
CA LEU A 239 2.98 27.89 12.59
C LEU A 239 1.93 28.68 11.78
N ALA A 240 1.24 29.64 12.39
CA ALA A 240 0.24 30.49 11.71
C ALA A 240 0.84 31.44 10.65
N LYS A 241 2.17 31.50 10.50
CA LYS A 241 2.87 32.30 9.48
C LYS A 241 3.18 31.56 8.19
N GLN A 242 2.87 30.26 8.09
CA GLN A 242 3.19 29.43 6.91
C GLN A 242 1.98 29.04 6.05
N TYR A 243 0.77 29.51 6.40
CA TYR A 243 -0.45 29.19 5.66
C TYR A 243 -1.29 30.43 5.35
#